data_481c2de12cd1ef296308d3d3af8add75
#
_entry.id   481c2de12cd1ef296308d3d3af8add75
#
_cell.length_a   1.000
_cell.length_b   1.000
_cell.length_c   1.000
_cell.angle_alpha   90.00
_cell.angle_beta   90.00
_cell.angle_gamma   90.00
#
_symmetry.space_group_name_H-M   'P 1'
#
loop_
_entity.id
_entity.type
_entity.pdbx_description
1 polymer ?
#
loop_
_entity_poly.entity_id
_entity_poly.type
_entity_poly.pdbx_seq_one_letter_code
_entity_poly.pdbx_strand_id
1 'polypeptide(L)'
;AKLFENREDGRDLFKELRDKGFQTPRSWDELVKIKSGKVFAVPYPVDAPLPDERGDLLARASLKGIELLSQNDNGFFMMIEGSQLDDYGHFNDINLLMQETHDFDRTIGAIYEWAAKDGETLVVVTADHETGGLTLVDGDLKEGKIVCKFLSTNQRRRCFRLIKLL
;
A
#
# COMPACT_ATOMS: atom_id res chain seq x y z
N ALA A 1 12.16 10.39 -0.35
CA ALA A 1 12.52 11.82 -0.34
C ALA A 1 13.98 12.04 -0.70
N LYS A 2 14.92 11.34 -0.06
CA LYS A 2 16.37 11.52 -0.29
C LYS A 2 16.79 11.39 -1.77
N LEU A 3 16.21 10.46 -2.52
CA LEU A 3 16.48 10.28 -3.94
C LEU A 3 16.03 11.46 -4.81
N PHE A 4 15.16 12.32 -4.31
CA PHE A 4 14.66 13.51 -5.01
C PHE A 4 15.48 14.78 -4.69
N GLU A 5 16.15 14.82 -3.53
CA GLU A 5 16.85 16.02 -3.02
C GLU A 5 18.37 15.92 -3.12
N ASN A 6 18.92 14.71 -2.92
CA ASN A 6 20.36 14.47 -2.84
C ASN A 6 20.83 13.60 -4.02
N ARG A 7 20.58 14.09 -5.23
CA ARG A 7 21.00 13.44 -6.47
C ARG A 7 22.45 13.78 -6.80
N GLU A 8 23.17 12.82 -7.36
CA GLU A 8 24.55 13.02 -7.82
C GLU A 8 24.64 14.05 -8.97
N ASP A 9 23.56 14.20 -9.75
CA ASP A 9 23.46 15.19 -10.84
C ASP A 9 23.11 16.61 -10.36
N GLY A 10 22.99 16.83 -9.06
CA GLY A 10 22.70 18.13 -8.44
C GLY A 10 21.29 18.68 -8.68
N ARG A 11 20.37 17.88 -9.25
CA ARG A 11 18.98 18.30 -9.47
C ARG A 11 18.14 18.18 -8.20
N ASP A 12 17.28 19.16 -7.96
CA ASP A 12 16.18 19.09 -6.98
C ASP A 12 14.86 18.80 -7.70
N LEU A 13 14.44 17.53 -7.69
CA LEU A 13 13.22 17.11 -8.38
C LEU A 13 11.95 17.67 -7.74
N PHE A 14 11.94 17.97 -6.44
CA PHE A 14 10.80 18.65 -5.82
C PHE A 14 10.66 20.08 -6.31
N LYS A 15 11.79 20.80 -6.49
CA LYS A 15 11.76 22.13 -7.11
C LYS A 15 11.23 22.06 -8.53
N GLU A 16 11.71 21.12 -9.33
CA GLU A 16 11.25 20.95 -10.71
C GLU A 16 9.75 20.61 -10.80
N LEU A 17 9.23 19.81 -9.85
CA LEU A 17 7.80 19.53 -9.77
C LEU A 17 7.00 20.79 -9.42
N ARG A 18 7.47 21.59 -8.45
CA ARG A 18 6.81 22.87 -8.11
C ARG A 18 6.81 23.83 -9.29
N ASP A 19 7.91 23.92 -10.02
CA ASP A 19 8.02 24.76 -11.24
C ASP A 19 7.03 24.31 -12.34
N LYS A 20 6.62 23.02 -12.31
CA LYS A 20 5.57 22.46 -13.20
C LYS A 20 4.16 22.54 -12.60
N GLY A 21 3.97 23.27 -11.50
CA GLY A 21 2.68 23.51 -10.88
C GLY A 21 2.18 22.39 -9.98
N PHE A 22 3.07 21.48 -9.53
CA PHE A 22 2.72 20.50 -8.52
C PHE A 22 2.83 21.08 -7.11
N GLN A 23 1.88 20.75 -6.26
CA GLN A 23 1.99 20.88 -4.81
C GLN A 23 2.78 19.68 -4.27
N THR A 24 3.77 19.93 -3.43
CA THR A 24 4.69 18.88 -2.96
C THR A 24 4.68 18.76 -1.43
N PRO A 25 3.56 18.34 -0.82
CA PRO A 25 3.47 18.19 0.63
C PRO A 25 4.47 17.14 1.14
N ARG A 26 5.09 17.44 2.29
CA ARG A 26 6.13 16.64 2.92
C ARG A 26 5.65 15.95 4.19
N SER A 27 4.40 16.19 4.55
CA SER A 27 3.75 15.57 5.70
C SER A 27 2.28 15.27 5.41
N TRP A 28 1.70 14.40 6.23
CA TRP A 28 0.27 14.12 6.17
C TRP A 28 -0.56 15.39 6.43
N ASP A 29 -0.16 16.20 7.41
CA ASP A 29 -0.85 17.43 7.79
C ASP A 29 -0.85 18.50 6.68
N GLU A 30 0.16 18.49 5.84
CA GLU A 30 0.20 19.33 4.63
C GLU A 30 -0.70 18.77 3.54
N LEU A 31 -0.65 17.44 3.30
CA LEU A 31 -1.43 16.79 2.26
C LEU A 31 -2.94 16.95 2.47
N VAL A 32 -3.43 16.79 3.68
CA VAL A 32 -4.88 16.89 3.96
C VAL A 32 -5.47 18.29 3.72
N LYS A 33 -4.64 19.32 3.76
CA LYS A 33 -5.05 20.72 3.50
C LYS A 33 -5.25 21.00 2.01
N ILE A 34 -4.65 20.21 1.13
CA ILE A 34 -4.78 20.40 -0.31
C ILE A 34 -6.18 19.99 -0.74
N LYS A 35 -6.85 20.86 -1.48
CA LYS A 35 -8.24 20.64 -1.92
C LYS A 35 -8.38 20.39 -3.42
N SER A 36 -7.39 20.77 -4.22
CA SER A 36 -7.41 20.59 -5.67
C SER A 36 -6.02 20.74 -6.28
N GLY A 37 -5.89 20.42 -7.55
CA GLY A 37 -4.68 20.61 -8.35
C GLY A 37 -3.75 19.39 -8.37
N LYS A 38 -2.60 19.55 -9.01
CA LYS A 38 -1.60 18.49 -9.14
C LYS A 38 -0.83 18.31 -7.83
N VAL A 39 -0.72 17.08 -7.36
CA VAL A 39 -0.06 16.76 -6.10
C VAL A 39 1.00 15.68 -6.31
N PHE A 40 2.16 15.86 -5.74
CA PHE A 40 3.18 14.85 -5.55
C PHE A 40 3.58 14.81 -4.08
N ALA A 41 3.06 13.85 -3.34
CA ALA A 41 3.24 13.73 -1.90
C ALA A 41 4.24 12.61 -1.56
N VAL A 42 5.20 12.93 -0.69
CA VAL A 42 6.13 11.95 -0.10
C VAL A 42 6.18 12.20 1.40
N PRO A 43 5.17 11.70 2.15
CA PRO A 43 5.02 12.02 3.57
C PRO A 43 6.10 11.35 4.45
N TYR A 44 6.79 10.34 3.93
CA TYR A 44 7.88 9.68 4.65
C TYR A 44 9.20 9.81 3.89
N PRO A 45 10.32 10.02 4.61
CA PRO A 45 11.63 10.20 3.96
C PRO A 45 12.22 8.89 3.39
N VAL A 46 11.80 7.76 3.91
CA VAL A 46 12.17 6.40 3.51
C VAL A 46 10.88 5.59 3.36
N ASP A 47 10.90 4.31 3.66
CA ASP A 47 9.73 3.45 3.62
C ASP A 47 8.68 3.87 4.66
N ALA A 48 7.41 3.54 4.40
CA ALA A 48 6.35 3.76 5.36
C ALA A 48 6.59 2.87 6.60
N PRO A 49 6.22 3.34 7.80
CA PRO A 49 6.25 2.50 8.99
C PRO A 49 5.39 1.24 8.85
N LEU A 50 5.58 0.26 9.72
CA LEU A 50 4.76 -0.95 9.78
C LEU A 50 3.28 -0.61 10.02
N PRO A 51 2.33 -1.49 9.64
CA PRO A 51 0.89 -1.23 9.79
C PRO A 51 0.47 -0.83 11.20
N ASP A 52 1.06 -1.46 12.23
CA ASP A 52 0.77 -1.14 13.63
C ASP A 52 1.20 0.28 14.04
N GLU A 53 2.19 0.85 13.36
CA GLU A 53 2.71 2.20 13.63
C GLU A 53 2.04 3.25 12.75
N ARG A 54 1.75 2.91 11.47
CA ARG A 54 1.15 3.83 10.50
C ARG A 54 -0.37 3.86 10.53
N GLY A 55 -1.01 2.88 11.20
CA GLY A 55 -2.46 2.73 11.27
C GLY A 55 -3.09 2.57 9.88
N ASP A 56 -4.14 3.33 9.61
CA ASP A 56 -4.91 3.30 8.37
C ASP A 56 -4.38 4.24 7.27
N LEU A 57 -3.07 4.48 7.24
CA LEU A 57 -2.44 5.45 6.33
C LEU A 57 -2.79 5.20 4.87
N LEU A 58 -2.68 3.95 4.38
CA LEU A 58 -2.92 3.62 2.98
C LEU A 58 -4.38 3.90 2.59
N ALA A 59 -5.32 3.52 3.45
CA ALA A 59 -6.74 3.81 3.24
C ALA A 59 -7.02 5.32 3.18
N ARG A 60 -6.50 6.09 4.14
CA ARG A 60 -6.67 7.56 4.16
C ARG A 60 -6.01 8.24 2.96
N ALA A 61 -4.80 7.81 2.58
CA ALA A 61 -4.11 8.35 1.42
C ALA A 61 -4.87 8.05 0.12
N SER A 62 -5.42 6.83 0.00
CA SER A 62 -6.26 6.43 -1.13
C SER A 62 -7.53 7.27 -1.23
N LEU A 63 -8.26 7.44 -0.12
CA LEU A 63 -9.46 8.28 -0.08
C LEU A 63 -9.12 9.75 -0.37
N LYS A 64 -7.95 10.23 0.06
CA LYS A 64 -7.48 11.58 -0.29
C LYS A 64 -7.15 11.72 -1.77
N GLY A 65 -6.56 10.70 -2.37
CA GLY A 65 -6.35 10.64 -3.83
C GLY A 65 -7.68 10.69 -4.58
N ILE A 66 -8.67 9.92 -4.15
CA ILE A 66 -10.02 9.92 -4.71
C ILE A 66 -10.67 11.30 -4.57
N GLU A 67 -10.60 11.95 -3.38
CA GLU A 67 -11.12 13.32 -3.16
C GLU A 67 -10.58 14.31 -4.19
N LEU A 68 -9.31 14.19 -4.54
CA LEU A 68 -8.67 15.10 -5.50
C LEU A 68 -9.00 14.75 -6.95
N LEU A 69 -9.06 13.46 -7.30
CA LEU A 69 -9.23 13.00 -8.67
C LEU A 69 -10.69 13.04 -9.13
N SER A 70 -11.64 12.79 -8.21
CA SER A 70 -13.09 12.79 -8.50
C SER A 70 -13.66 14.17 -8.83
N GLN A 71 -12.86 15.24 -8.71
CA GLN A 71 -13.23 16.59 -9.14
C GLN A 71 -13.19 16.76 -10.68
N ASN A 72 -12.70 15.77 -11.41
CA ASN A 72 -12.65 15.82 -12.85
C ASN A 72 -13.94 15.26 -13.46
N ASP A 73 -14.74 16.10 -14.11
CA ASP A 73 -16.01 15.76 -14.74
C ASP A 73 -15.87 14.67 -15.83
N ASN A 74 -14.66 14.45 -16.36
CA ASN A 74 -14.40 13.37 -17.32
C ASN A 74 -14.03 12.04 -16.66
N GLY A 75 -14.10 11.95 -15.32
CA GLY A 75 -13.71 10.78 -14.54
C GLY A 75 -12.20 10.72 -14.27
N PHE A 76 -11.78 9.64 -13.66
CA PHE A 76 -10.37 9.44 -13.30
C PHE A 76 -9.96 7.96 -13.38
N PHE A 77 -8.67 7.73 -13.44
CA PHE A 77 -8.03 6.44 -13.19
C PHE A 77 -7.09 6.58 -12.00
N MET A 78 -7.13 5.61 -11.09
CA MET A 78 -6.26 5.56 -9.93
C MET A 78 -5.73 4.15 -9.74
N MET A 79 -4.41 4.01 -9.53
CA MET A 79 -3.77 2.77 -9.09
C MET A 79 -3.36 2.92 -7.63
N ILE A 80 -3.63 1.92 -6.83
CA ILE A 80 -3.29 1.85 -5.41
C ILE A 80 -2.52 0.56 -5.18
N GLU A 81 -1.36 0.66 -4.59
CA GLU A 81 -0.44 -0.45 -4.41
C GLU A 81 -0.20 -0.76 -2.94
N GLY A 82 -0.34 -2.03 -2.58
CA GLY A 82 0.13 -2.57 -1.30
C GLY A 82 1.57 -3.07 -1.42
N SER A 83 2.52 -2.18 -1.71
CA SER A 83 3.89 -2.52 -2.13
C SER A 83 4.67 -3.38 -1.13
N GLN A 84 4.44 -3.19 0.17
CA GLN A 84 5.16 -3.93 1.21
C GLN A 84 4.81 -5.43 1.25
N LEU A 85 3.72 -5.85 0.59
CA LEU A 85 3.38 -7.27 0.41
C LEU A 85 4.49 -8.02 -0.34
N ASP A 86 5.04 -7.39 -1.38
CA ASP A 86 6.15 -7.95 -2.15
C ASP A 86 7.43 -8.06 -1.33
N ASP A 87 7.80 -7.00 -0.62
CA ASP A 87 9.00 -6.98 0.23
C ASP A 87 8.99 -8.10 1.27
N TYR A 88 7.89 -8.26 2.01
CA TYR A 88 7.79 -9.31 3.03
C TYR A 88 7.59 -10.71 2.43
N GLY A 89 7.05 -10.81 1.22
CA GLY A 89 7.08 -12.02 0.42
C GLY A 89 8.53 -12.44 0.12
N HIS A 90 9.36 -11.52 -0.36
CA HIS A 90 10.79 -11.75 -0.61
C HIS A 90 11.57 -12.16 0.64
N PHE A 91 11.28 -11.56 1.79
CA PHE A 91 11.90 -11.92 3.07
C PHE A 91 11.35 -13.22 3.67
N ASN A 92 10.29 -13.80 3.11
CA ASN A 92 9.57 -14.96 3.67
C ASN A 92 9.11 -14.70 5.13
N ASP A 93 8.76 -13.46 5.45
CA ASP A 93 8.23 -13.08 6.75
C ASP A 93 6.70 -13.13 6.74
N ILE A 94 6.15 -14.26 7.16
CA ILE A 94 4.71 -14.49 7.16
C ILE A 94 3.96 -13.53 8.09
N ASN A 95 4.58 -13.11 9.20
CA ASN A 95 3.90 -12.25 10.16
C ASN A 95 3.71 -10.84 9.61
N LEU A 96 4.75 -10.27 9.01
CA LEU A 96 4.69 -8.96 8.38
C LEU A 96 3.85 -9.00 7.10
N LEU A 97 3.98 -10.06 6.29
CA LEU A 97 3.14 -10.27 5.11
C LEU A 97 1.65 -10.30 5.46
N MET A 98 1.27 -10.96 6.56
CA MET A 98 -0.12 -10.99 7.04
C MET A 98 -0.60 -9.61 7.50
N GLN A 99 0.22 -8.86 8.23
CA GLN A 99 -0.12 -7.50 8.66
C GLN A 99 -0.37 -6.58 7.46
N GLU A 100 0.50 -6.63 6.45
CA GLU A 100 0.34 -5.86 5.21
C GLU A 100 -0.91 -6.30 4.43
N THR A 101 -1.19 -7.61 4.39
CA THR A 101 -2.41 -8.12 3.75
C THR A 101 -3.67 -7.57 4.43
N HIS A 102 -3.71 -7.56 5.76
CA HIS A 102 -4.83 -7.00 6.52
C HIS A 102 -4.96 -5.49 6.32
N ASP A 103 -3.85 -4.76 6.24
CA ASP A 103 -3.89 -3.32 5.97
C ASP A 103 -4.41 -3.02 4.57
N PHE A 104 -3.98 -3.80 3.57
CA PHE A 104 -4.46 -3.68 2.21
C PHE A 104 -5.95 -4.06 2.09
N ASP A 105 -6.40 -5.12 2.75
CA ASP A 105 -7.80 -5.54 2.80
C ASP A 105 -8.70 -4.44 3.39
N ARG A 106 -8.29 -3.81 4.51
CA ARG A 106 -9.01 -2.66 5.08
C ARG A 106 -9.05 -1.47 4.10
N THR A 107 -7.97 -1.26 3.36
CA THR A 107 -7.89 -0.22 2.34
C THR A 107 -8.88 -0.48 1.21
N ILE A 108 -8.93 -1.71 0.71
CA ILE A 108 -9.91 -2.14 -0.31
C ILE A 108 -11.33 -1.95 0.21
N GLY A 109 -11.61 -2.34 1.46
CA GLY A 109 -12.92 -2.13 2.10
C GLY A 109 -13.36 -0.67 2.08
N ALA A 110 -12.47 0.25 2.48
CA ALA A 110 -12.77 1.68 2.49
C ALA A 110 -13.02 2.25 1.08
N ILE A 111 -12.27 1.80 0.08
CA ILE A 111 -12.44 2.20 -1.32
C ILE A 111 -13.76 1.65 -1.86
N TYR A 112 -14.07 0.39 -1.57
CA TYR A 112 -15.30 -0.25 -2.00
C TYR A 112 -16.54 0.44 -1.42
N GLU A 113 -16.50 0.81 -0.14
CA GLU A 113 -17.58 1.58 0.50
C GLU A 113 -17.79 2.95 -0.15
N TRP A 114 -16.70 3.61 -0.54
CA TRP A 114 -16.78 4.87 -1.28
C TRP A 114 -17.37 4.65 -2.67
N ALA A 115 -16.86 3.68 -3.43
CA ALA A 115 -17.32 3.38 -4.79
C ALA A 115 -18.79 2.94 -4.83
N ALA A 116 -19.24 2.18 -3.82
CA ALA A 116 -20.64 1.78 -3.71
C ALA A 116 -21.60 2.97 -3.49
N LYS A 117 -21.14 4.05 -2.84
CA LYS A 117 -21.91 5.30 -2.68
C LYS A 117 -21.87 6.16 -3.93
N ASP A 118 -20.74 6.17 -4.64
CA ASP A 118 -20.55 6.87 -5.89
C ASP A 118 -21.43 6.25 -7.01
N GLY A 119 -21.47 4.92 -7.11
CA GLY A 119 -22.31 4.17 -8.03
C GLY A 119 -21.81 4.09 -9.47
N GLU A 120 -20.76 4.83 -9.84
CA GLU A 120 -20.19 4.90 -11.19
C GLU A 120 -18.75 4.42 -11.28
N THR A 121 -18.10 4.11 -10.13
CA THR A 121 -16.70 3.69 -10.07
C THR A 121 -16.57 2.18 -10.09
N LEU A 122 -15.78 1.65 -11.04
CA LEU A 122 -15.34 0.26 -11.07
C LEU A 122 -14.09 0.09 -10.19
N VAL A 123 -14.15 -0.84 -9.26
CA VAL A 123 -13.00 -1.26 -8.45
C VAL A 123 -12.51 -2.62 -8.95
N VAL A 124 -11.21 -2.71 -9.28
CA VAL A 124 -10.56 -3.95 -9.68
C VAL A 124 -9.44 -4.24 -8.70
N VAL A 125 -9.41 -5.45 -8.15
CA VAL A 125 -8.35 -5.91 -7.23
C VAL A 125 -7.63 -7.07 -7.89
N THR A 126 -6.32 -6.98 -8.00
CA THR A 126 -5.48 -8.01 -8.60
C THR A 126 -4.07 -7.98 -8.00
N ALA A 127 -3.35 -9.08 -8.12
CA ALA A 127 -1.90 -9.09 -7.98
C ALA A 127 -1.25 -8.94 -9.38
N ASP A 128 -0.04 -8.45 -9.43
CA ASP A 128 0.81 -8.44 -10.62
C ASP A 128 1.59 -9.76 -10.76
N HIS A 129 2.05 -10.34 -9.63
CA HIS A 129 2.70 -11.65 -9.54
C HIS A 129 2.58 -12.22 -8.11
N GLU A 130 3.08 -13.41 -7.91
CA GLU A 130 3.34 -13.99 -6.60
C GLU A 130 4.76 -13.63 -6.14
N THR A 131 5.04 -13.70 -4.84
CA THR A 131 6.37 -13.45 -4.30
C THR A 131 6.69 -14.39 -3.15
N GLY A 132 7.90 -14.97 -3.19
CA GLY A 132 8.41 -15.89 -2.17
C GLY A 132 7.82 -17.30 -2.22
N GLY A 133 6.86 -17.58 -3.10
CA GLY A 133 6.24 -18.90 -3.24
C GLY A 133 5.45 -19.33 -2.02
N LEU A 134 4.78 -18.38 -1.34
CA LEU A 134 3.91 -18.71 -0.21
C LEU A 134 2.72 -19.54 -0.67
N THR A 135 2.57 -20.72 -0.09
CA THR A 135 1.47 -21.62 -0.39
C THR A 135 0.78 -22.06 0.89
N LEU A 136 -0.55 -22.00 0.89
CA LEU A 136 -1.38 -22.63 1.93
C LEU A 136 -1.48 -24.11 1.58
N VAL A 137 -0.81 -24.96 2.33
CA VAL A 137 -0.69 -26.40 2.01
C VAL A 137 -1.64 -27.27 2.82
N ASP A 138 -2.09 -26.79 3.97
CA ASP A 138 -3.01 -27.49 4.85
C ASP A 138 -3.64 -26.54 5.86
N GLY A 139 -4.71 -26.91 6.53
CA GLY A 139 -5.30 -26.14 7.61
C GLY A 139 -6.70 -26.56 7.98
N ASP A 140 -7.12 -26.15 9.17
CA ASP A 140 -8.49 -26.22 9.64
C ASP A 140 -8.92 -24.84 10.16
N LEU A 141 -9.75 -24.18 9.38
CA LEU A 141 -10.25 -22.84 9.74
C LEU A 141 -11.10 -22.83 11.02
N LYS A 142 -11.77 -23.97 11.36
CA LYS A 142 -12.56 -24.08 12.59
C LYS A 142 -11.66 -24.18 13.82
N GLU A 143 -10.50 -24.79 13.67
CA GLU A 143 -9.48 -24.87 14.72
C GLU A 143 -8.49 -23.69 14.69
N GLY A 144 -8.61 -22.79 13.73
CA GLY A 144 -7.68 -21.66 13.54
C GLY A 144 -6.27 -22.10 13.17
N LYS A 145 -6.16 -23.26 12.50
CA LYS A 145 -4.86 -23.81 12.06
C LYS A 145 -4.69 -23.55 10.57
N ILE A 146 -3.60 -22.88 10.20
CA ILE A 146 -3.18 -22.72 8.83
C ILE A 146 -1.74 -23.18 8.71
N VAL A 147 -1.45 -24.03 7.74
CA VAL A 147 -0.09 -24.46 7.41
C VAL A 147 0.34 -23.82 6.13
N CYS A 148 1.33 -22.96 6.23
CA CYS A 148 1.91 -22.24 5.09
C CYS A 148 3.28 -22.82 4.73
N LYS A 149 3.66 -22.72 3.47
CA LYS A 149 4.98 -23.09 2.97
C LYS A 149 5.45 -22.06 1.98
N PHE A 150 6.70 -21.60 2.15
CA PHE A 150 7.40 -20.84 1.12
C PHE A 150 8.21 -21.80 0.23
N LEU A 151 8.15 -21.60 -1.07
CA LEU A 151 8.95 -22.33 -2.06
C LEU A 151 10.26 -21.59 -2.27
N SER A 152 11.13 -21.55 -1.27
CA SER A 152 12.47 -21.00 -1.49
C SER A 152 13.44 -22.07 -1.89
N THR A 153 14.27 -21.79 -2.89
CA THR A 153 15.27 -22.69 -3.46
C THR A 153 16.44 -22.97 -2.50
N ASN A 154 16.55 -22.30 -1.36
CA ASN A 154 17.73 -22.37 -0.49
C ASN A 154 17.48 -22.44 1.02
N GLN A 155 16.28 -22.58 1.50
CA GLN A 155 16.07 -22.74 2.95
C GLN A 155 15.30 -24.02 3.31
N ARG A 156 15.95 -24.82 4.13
CA ARG A 156 15.35 -26.02 4.73
C ARG A 156 14.13 -25.64 5.57
N ARG A 157 13.01 -26.22 5.20
CA ARG A 157 11.73 -26.39 5.88
C ARG A 157 11.67 -25.85 7.32
N ARG A 158 10.96 -24.77 7.54
CA ARG A 158 10.36 -24.47 8.83
C ARG A 158 8.85 -24.38 8.62
N CYS A 159 8.12 -25.38 9.11
CA CYS A 159 6.67 -25.28 9.29
C CYS A 159 6.42 -24.36 10.49
N PHE A 160 5.67 -23.29 10.28
CA PHE A 160 5.21 -22.43 11.36
C PHE A 160 3.78 -22.84 11.74
N ARG A 161 3.54 -23.04 13.01
CA ARG A 161 2.19 -23.15 13.57
C ARG A 161 1.65 -21.75 13.71
N LEU A 162 0.61 -21.41 13.00
CA LEU A 162 0.00 -20.11 13.13
C LEU A 162 -1.01 -20.09 14.25
N ILE A 163 -0.97 -18.99 14.97
CA ILE A 163 -1.68 -18.66 16.18
C ILE A 163 -3.13 -18.30 15.85
N LYS A 164 -4.01 -18.77 16.72
CA LYS A 164 -5.43 -18.48 16.80
C LYS A 164 -5.73 -16.99 16.60
N LEU A 165 -6.45 -16.67 15.54
CA LEU A 165 -7.15 -15.39 15.44
C LEU A 165 -8.44 -15.48 16.28
N LEU A 166 -8.56 -14.61 17.27
CA LEU A 166 -9.81 -14.38 18.01
C LEU A 166 -10.63 -13.32 17.28
#